data_89e94d9a9afb0cf49f990294a9b61453
#
_entry.id   89e94d9a9afb0cf49f990294a9b61453
#
_cell.length_a   1.000
_cell.length_b   1.000
_cell.length_c   1.000
_cell.angle_alpha   90.00
_cell.angle_beta   90.00
_cell.angle_gamma   90.00
#
_symmetry.space_group_name_H-M   'P 1'
#
loop_
_entity.id
_entity.type
_entity.pdbx_description
1 polymer ?
#
loop_
_entity_poly.entity_id
_entity_poly.type
_entity_poly.pdbx_seq_one_letter_code
_entity_poly.pdbx_strand_id
1 'polypeptide(L)'
;GKFTLPSSVQATSGASFNSAWSDVSTPATFTLGGISVNTSGHVNETIVGKDDDNFTFFMIPQSLSGIKVKVYFDNQLNPAIVAPLAGTWKAGTTKTYALSQSANNLKYTFGATPNPSEAANTEGATTSYQITSYVDDDKQHRPVKWKVVSYDADGDGTFSMSEKPDWLTIPNEGRTTTQDVEQYTATFNANQRDVLADFNNAMKTADPVSNYNLANATGGAAIENTANCYIISAPGTYRIPLVYGNAIERGTTNASAYTSSKSCIVDNEEFVLQDFVDHNDHKITSPYINVQNSGDQATKAEVIWEDCKDIVTDPAVTGSGANSYLTFTIKKENLQNGNAVVAVTNATGKVMWSWHLWFTPKSSLK
;
A
#
# COMPACT_ATOMS: atom_id res chain seq x y z
N GLY A 1 -29.17 37.29 29.24
CA GLY A 1 -30.06 38.26 29.92
C GLY A 1 -29.41 38.77 31.19
N LYS A 2 -29.71 39.97 31.56
CA LYS A 2 -29.25 40.60 32.81
C LYS A 2 -30.45 40.71 33.75
N PHE A 3 -30.28 40.21 34.98
CA PHE A 3 -31.31 40.35 36.02
C PHE A 3 -30.97 41.49 36.96
N THR A 4 -31.91 42.39 37.19
CA THR A 4 -31.78 43.46 38.18
C THR A 4 -32.78 43.22 39.29
N LEU A 5 -32.30 43.07 40.51
CA LEU A 5 -33.18 42.93 41.69
C LEU A 5 -33.99 44.21 41.85
N PRO A 6 -35.32 44.15 41.88
CA PRO A 6 -36.14 45.26 42.24
C PRO A 6 -35.82 45.73 43.66
N SER A 7 -35.85 47.04 43.88
CA SER A 7 -35.55 47.69 45.18
C SER A 7 -36.54 47.34 46.28
N SER A 8 -37.66 46.69 45.95
CA SER A 8 -38.64 46.19 46.90
C SER A 8 -39.22 44.87 46.41
N VAL A 9 -38.72 43.73 46.92
CA VAL A 9 -39.30 42.42 46.71
C VAL A 9 -40.20 42.11 47.89
N GLN A 10 -41.49 42.34 47.77
CA GLN A 10 -42.47 41.65 48.61
C GLN A 10 -42.83 40.34 47.93
N ALA A 11 -42.60 39.23 48.59
CA ALA A 11 -43.01 37.89 48.14
C ALA A 11 -44.54 37.79 48.30
N THR A 12 -45.27 38.33 47.34
CA THR A 12 -46.69 38.07 47.15
C THR A 12 -46.87 37.01 46.08
N SER A 13 -47.67 35.99 46.39
CA SER A 13 -48.03 34.92 45.45
C SER A 13 -48.55 35.56 44.15
N GLY A 14 -47.86 35.34 43.04
CA GLY A 14 -48.19 35.86 41.72
C GLY A 14 -47.34 37.05 41.17
N ALA A 15 -46.26 37.44 41.84
CA ALA A 15 -45.35 38.47 41.32
C ALA A 15 -44.61 37.92 40.08
N SER A 16 -44.81 38.59 38.96
CA SER A 16 -44.10 38.31 37.73
C SER A 16 -42.73 38.97 37.76
N PHE A 17 -41.67 38.19 37.82
CA PHE A 17 -40.27 38.68 37.72
C PHE A 17 -39.84 39.01 36.31
N ASN A 18 -40.73 38.94 35.31
CA ASN A 18 -40.39 39.16 33.90
C ASN A 18 -39.87 40.57 33.61
N SER A 19 -40.30 41.57 34.37
CA SER A 19 -39.86 42.97 34.20
C SER A 19 -38.46 43.24 34.79
N ALA A 20 -37.89 42.29 35.55
CA ALA A 20 -36.56 42.42 36.11
C ALA A 20 -35.42 41.99 35.17
N TRP A 21 -35.78 41.40 34.04
CA TRP A 21 -34.84 40.93 33.04
C TRP A 21 -34.67 41.93 31.91
N SER A 22 -33.42 42.24 31.56
CA SER A 22 -33.01 42.99 30.37
C SER A 22 -32.06 42.17 29.51
N ASP A 23 -31.85 42.63 28.29
CA ASP A 23 -30.95 42.00 27.31
C ASP A 23 -31.23 40.48 27.06
N VAL A 24 -32.51 40.11 27.15
CA VAL A 24 -32.96 38.71 27.01
C VAL A 24 -32.83 38.17 25.57
N SER A 25 -32.62 39.07 24.60
CA SER A 25 -32.41 38.70 23.21
C SER A 25 -30.98 38.31 22.87
N THR A 26 -30.02 38.57 23.77
CA THR A 26 -28.60 38.23 23.53
C THR A 26 -28.33 36.78 23.87
N PRO A 27 -27.92 35.91 22.90
CA PRO A 27 -27.57 34.55 23.18
C PRO A 27 -26.36 34.48 24.12
N ALA A 28 -26.35 33.54 25.06
CA ALA A 28 -25.22 33.31 25.97
C ALA A 28 -24.90 31.82 26.05
N THR A 29 -23.61 31.53 26.21
CA THR A 29 -23.12 30.17 26.49
C THR A 29 -22.90 30.03 27.98
N PHE A 30 -23.46 28.99 28.57
CA PHE A 30 -23.18 28.58 29.94
C PHE A 30 -22.26 27.37 29.90
N THR A 31 -21.19 27.42 30.68
CA THR A 31 -20.26 26.31 30.77
C THR A 31 -20.24 25.78 32.20
N LEU A 32 -20.45 24.48 32.34
CA LEU A 32 -20.28 23.77 33.59
C LEU A 32 -19.03 22.89 33.45
N GLY A 33 -18.04 23.15 34.29
CA GLY A 33 -16.75 22.44 34.28
C GLY A 33 -16.47 21.75 35.63
N GLY A 34 -15.39 21.00 35.67
CA GLY A 34 -14.95 20.32 36.89
C GLY A 34 -15.82 19.10 37.30
N ILE A 35 -16.63 18.60 36.38
CA ILE A 35 -17.42 17.40 36.60
C ILE A 35 -16.53 16.17 36.34
N SER A 36 -16.51 15.25 37.29
CA SER A 36 -15.80 13.96 37.15
C SER A 36 -16.82 12.82 37.20
N VAL A 37 -16.98 12.14 36.07
CA VAL A 37 -17.86 10.96 35.94
C VAL A 37 -17.09 9.84 35.26
N ASN A 38 -17.07 8.68 35.86
CA ASN A 38 -16.50 7.49 35.23
C ASN A 38 -17.51 6.89 34.25
N THR A 39 -17.18 6.88 32.98
CA THR A 39 -18.03 6.30 31.91
C THR A 39 -17.58 4.90 31.49
N SER A 40 -16.48 4.40 32.03
CA SER A 40 -15.92 3.10 31.68
C SER A 40 -16.83 1.94 32.17
N GLY A 41 -17.20 1.09 31.23
CA GLY A 41 -18.05 -0.06 31.53
C GLY A 41 -19.58 0.21 31.59
N HIS A 42 -19.97 1.48 31.40
CA HIS A 42 -21.38 1.89 31.41
C HIS A 42 -21.91 2.06 29.99
N VAL A 43 -22.37 0.98 29.39
CA VAL A 43 -22.95 0.98 28.04
C VAL A 43 -24.47 1.02 28.13
N ASN A 44 -25.10 2.07 27.55
CA ASN A 44 -26.55 2.29 27.58
C ASN A 44 -27.15 2.55 28.96
N GLU A 45 -26.35 2.96 29.90
CA GLU A 45 -26.80 3.29 31.28
C GLU A 45 -26.91 4.80 31.46
N THR A 46 -27.75 5.21 32.43
CA THR A 46 -27.79 6.62 32.86
C THR A 46 -26.61 6.88 33.79
N ILE A 47 -25.61 7.63 33.26
CA ILE A 47 -24.33 7.88 33.96
C ILE A 47 -24.47 8.99 35.00
N VAL A 48 -25.41 9.92 34.82
CA VAL A 48 -25.60 11.05 35.71
C VAL A 48 -26.28 10.58 36.99
N GLY A 49 -25.61 10.77 38.10
CA GLY A 49 -26.02 10.31 39.39
C GLY A 49 -27.40 10.82 39.81
N LYS A 50 -28.13 9.97 40.46
CA LYS A 50 -29.40 10.31 41.07
C LYS A 50 -29.25 11.34 42.21
N ASP A 51 -28.01 11.49 42.70
CA ASP A 51 -27.67 12.23 43.92
C ASP A 51 -26.63 13.33 43.65
N ASP A 52 -26.34 13.66 42.38
CA ASP A 52 -25.29 14.59 42.02
C ASP A 52 -25.85 15.79 41.29
N ASP A 53 -25.97 16.90 41.97
CA ASP A 53 -26.49 18.17 41.45
C ASP A 53 -25.52 18.85 40.44
N ASN A 54 -24.37 18.22 40.15
CA ASN A 54 -23.34 18.79 39.30
C ASN A 54 -23.76 19.04 37.85
N PHE A 55 -24.86 18.43 37.41
CA PHE A 55 -25.41 18.58 36.06
C PHE A 55 -26.67 19.47 36.02
N THR A 56 -26.92 20.23 37.06
CA THR A 56 -28.12 21.08 37.16
C THR A 56 -27.80 22.55 36.86
N PHE A 57 -28.55 23.12 35.97
CA PHE A 57 -28.51 24.55 35.63
C PHE A 57 -29.79 25.24 36.05
N PHE A 58 -29.68 26.43 36.63
CA PHE A 58 -30.80 27.35 36.79
C PHE A 58 -30.91 28.19 35.52
N MET A 59 -32.04 28.08 34.84
CA MET A 59 -32.25 28.71 33.55
C MET A 59 -33.47 29.63 33.58
N ILE A 60 -33.45 30.67 32.78
CA ILE A 60 -34.57 31.59 32.60
C ILE A 60 -35.73 30.86 31.92
N PRO A 61 -36.97 30.93 32.43
CA PRO A 61 -38.15 30.41 31.76
C PRO A 61 -38.27 30.96 30.33
N GLN A 62 -38.31 30.09 29.33
CA GLN A 62 -38.38 30.48 27.93
C GLN A 62 -38.78 29.34 27.02
N SER A 63 -39.25 29.68 25.83
CA SER A 63 -39.34 28.68 24.74
C SER A 63 -37.99 28.43 24.14
N LEU A 64 -37.68 27.16 23.90
CA LEU A 64 -36.39 26.74 23.36
C LEU A 64 -36.43 26.75 21.85
N SER A 65 -35.58 27.59 21.25
CA SER A 65 -35.38 27.64 19.82
C SER A 65 -33.88 27.82 19.52
N GLY A 66 -33.30 26.86 18.81
CA GLY A 66 -31.86 26.89 18.45
C GLY A 66 -30.89 26.67 19.62
N ILE A 67 -31.38 26.26 20.78
CA ILE A 67 -30.53 25.93 21.94
C ILE A 67 -29.96 24.56 21.77
N LYS A 68 -28.65 24.41 22.03
CA LYS A 68 -27.90 23.14 21.98
C LYS A 68 -27.18 22.89 23.27
N VAL A 69 -27.12 21.63 23.68
CA VAL A 69 -26.20 21.13 24.72
C VAL A 69 -25.00 20.52 24.03
N LYS A 70 -23.81 20.93 24.46
CA LYS A 70 -22.54 20.37 24.02
C LYS A 70 -21.87 19.70 25.22
N VAL A 71 -21.52 18.43 25.09
CA VAL A 71 -20.83 17.66 26.14
C VAL A 71 -19.42 17.37 25.64
N TYR A 72 -18.43 17.71 26.46
CA TYR A 72 -17.02 17.50 26.21
C TYR A 72 -16.48 16.50 27.23
N PHE A 73 -15.72 15.50 26.77
CA PHE A 73 -15.03 14.56 27.62
C PHE A 73 -13.53 14.90 27.68
N ASP A 74 -12.91 14.70 28.84
CA ASP A 74 -11.45 14.74 29.04
C ASP A 74 -10.75 15.94 28.39
N ASN A 75 -11.30 17.15 28.54
CA ASN A 75 -10.77 18.38 27.96
C ASN A 75 -10.63 18.35 26.42
N GLN A 76 -11.42 17.55 25.74
CA GLN A 76 -11.47 17.55 24.29
C GLN A 76 -11.88 18.93 23.75
N LEU A 77 -11.26 19.35 22.66
CA LEU A 77 -11.58 20.61 22.00
C LEU A 77 -12.93 20.55 21.25
N ASN A 78 -13.34 19.35 20.90
CA ASN A 78 -14.58 19.09 20.19
C ASN A 78 -15.59 18.41 21.10
N PRO A 79 -16.88 18.80 21.06
CA PRO A 79 -17.90 18.12 21.85
C PRO A 79 -18.10 16.69 21.36
N ALA A 80 -18.18 15.75 22.30
CA ALA A 80 -18.54 14.35 22.00
C ALA A 80 -20.03 14.19 21.70
N ILE A 81 -20.88 15.05 22.28
CA ILE A 81 -22.31 15.08 22.04
C ILE A 81 -22.74 16.50 21.76
N VAL A 82 -23.58 16.68 20.74
CA VAL A 82 -24.29 17.93 20.44
C VAL A 82 -25.76 17.58 20.28
N ALA A 83 -26.58 18.03 21.22
CA ALA A 83 -28.01 17.74 21.25
C ALA A 83 -28.86 19.00 21.22
N PRO A 84 -29.73 19.15 20.24
CA PRO A 84 -30.69 20.28 20.24
C PRO A 84 -31.72 20.07 21.35
N LEU A 85 -32.05 21.13 22.07
CA LEU A 85 -33.13 21.13 23.05
C LEU A 85 -34.37 21.77 22.45
N ALA A 86 -35.50 21.16 22.73
CA ALA A 86 -36.81 21.63 22.30
C ALA A 86 -37.82 21.73 23.46
N GLY A 87 -38.86 22.49 23.24
CA GLY A 87 -39.94 22.67 24.19
C GLY A 87 -39.88 24.01 24.94
N THR A 88 -40.46 24.07 26.13
CA THR A 88 -40.52 25.27 26.94
C THR A 88 -40.06 25.00 28.36
N TRP A 89 -39.16 25.84 28.87
CA TRP A 89 -38.84 25.89 30.29
C TRP A 89 -39.85 26.80 31.00
N LYS A 90 -40.54 26.23 32.00
CA LYS A 90 -41.54 26.97 32.76
C LYS A 90 -40.98 27.33 34.14
N ALA A 91 -41.40 28.46 34.68
CA ALA A 91 -41.02 28.86 36.03
C ALA A 91 -41.43 27.79 37.07
N GLY A 92 -40.58 27.56 38.05
CA GLY A 92 -40.85 26.59 39.14
C GLY A 92 -40.91 25.14 38.72
N THR A 93 -40.32 24.79 37.55
CA THR A 93 -40.27 23.41 37.07
C THR A 93 -38.85 22.93 36.88
N THR A 94 -38.60 21.65 37.11
CA THR A 94 -37.35 20.96 36.71
C THR A 94 -37.61 20.14 35.45
N LYS A 95 -36.70 20.20 34.53
CA LYS A 95 -36.73 19.37 33.30
C LYS A 95 -35.42 18.62 33.14
N THR A 96 -35.51 17.33 33.07
CA THR A 96 -34.35 16.46 32.84
C THR A 96 -34.24 16.09 31.34
N TYR A 97 -33.05 16.18 30.78
CA TYR A 97 -32.75 15.75 29.43
C TYR A 97 -31.79 14.54 29.47
N ALA A 98 -32.23 13.43 28.91
CA ALA A 98 -31.37 12.29 28.69
C ALA A 98 -30.58 12.52 27.37
N LEU A 99 -29.26 12.57 27.49
CA LEU A 99 -28.36 12.71 26.35
C LEU A 99 -27.66 11.39 26.13
N SER A 100 -27.62 10.93 24.88
CA SER A 100 -26.91 9.70 24.50
C SER A 100 -26.10 9.94 23.24
N GLN A 101 -25.12 9.09 22.99
CA GLN A 101 -24.34 9.15 21.75
C GLN A 101 -25.21 8.92 20.50
N SER A 102 -26.32 8.19 20.64
CA SER A 102 -27.30 8.03 19.55
C SER A 102 -28.07 9.31 19.22
N ALA A 103 -28.10 10.27 20.13
CA ALA A 103 -28.65 11.61 19.88
C ALA A 103 -27.65 12.56 19.18
N ASN A 104 -26.44 12.08 18.91
CA ASN A 104 -25.39 12.85 18.28
C ASN A 104 -25.53 12.81 16.76
N ASN A 105 -25.93 13.91 16.17
CA ASN A 105 -26.04 14.08 14.70
C ASN A 105 -24.71 14.50 14.05
N LEU A 106 -23.59 14.39 14.77
CA LEU A 106 -22.28 14.75 14.24
C LEU A 106 -21.84 13.76 13.16
N LYS A 107 -21.55 14.26 11.98
CA LYS A 107 -20.93 13.51 10.89
C LYS A 107 -19.51 14.01 10.70
N TYR A 108 -18.56 13.12 10.91
CA TYR A 108 -17.15 13.41 10.67
C TYR A 108 -16.77 13.10 9.24
N THR A 109 -16.14 14.04 8.57
CA THR A 109 -15.61 13.89 7.22
C THR A 109 -14.10 14.09 7.26
N PHE A 110 -13.38 13.12 6.72
CA PHE A 110 -11.93 13.18 6.51
C PHE A 110 -11.58 12.62 5.14
N GLY A 111 -10.65 13.27 4.45
CA GLY A 111 -10.17 12.82 3.16
C GLY A 111 -8.91 13.54 2.71
N ALA A 112 -8.17 12.89 1.83
CA ALA A 112 -7.03 13.46 1.12
C ALA A 112 -7.28 13.39 -0.39
N THR A 113 -6.96 14.44 -1.14
CA THR A 113 -7.18 14.50 -2.59
C THR A 113 -6.03 15.23 -3.26
N PRO A 114 -5.45 14.73 -4.39
CA PRO A 114 -5.78 13.44 -5.00
C PRO A 114 -5.32 12.25 -4.15
N ASN A 115 -5.90 11.07 -4.41
CA ASN A 115 -5.51 9.83 -3.77
C ASN A 115 -5.42 8.73 -4.84
N PRO A 116 -4.22 8.27 -5.23
CA PRO A 116 -2.90 8.74 -4.75
C PRO A 116 -2.51 10.11 -5.32
N SER A 117 -1.56 10.78 -4.64
CA SER A 117 -0.84 11.95 -5.16
C SER A 117 0.43 11.49 -5.86
N GLU A 118 0.78 12.16 -6.97
CA GLU A 118 1.95 11.83 -7.77
C GLU A 118 2.86 13.04 -7.96
N ALA A 119 4.16 12.79 -8.10
CA ALA A 119 5.15 13.81 -8.47
C ALA A 119 6.25 13.20 -9.33
N ALA A 120 7.01 14.05 -10.03
CA ALA A 120 8.19 13.62 -10.77
C ALA A 120 9.25 13.05 -9.81
N ASN A 121 9.97 12.02 -10.26
CA ASN A 121 11.06 11.40 -9.49
C ASN A 121 12.36 12.23 -9.65
N THR A 122 12.34 13.48 -9.19
CA THR A 122 13.49 14.39 -9.24
C THR A 122 13.58 15.18 -7.94
N GLU A 123 14.82 15.55 -7.57
CA GLU A 123 15.06 16.38 -6.39
C GLU A 123 14.30 17.71 -6.47
N GLY A 124 13.65 18.09 -5.36
CA GLY A 124 12.87 19.32 -5.28
C GLY A 124 11.53 19.28 -6.01
N ALA A 125 11.17 18.15 -6.62
CA ALA A 125 9.84 17.98 -7.20
C ALA A 125 8.78 18.10 -6.12
N THR A 126 7.63 18.68 -6.46
CA THR A 126 6.53 18.92 -5.53
C THR A 126 5.24 18.32 -6.05
N THR A 127 4.38 17.94 -5.11
CA THR A 127 2.97 17.60 -5.39
C THR A 127 2.06 18.34 -4.43
N SER A 128 0.95 18.82 -4.94
CA SER A 128 -0.06 19.49 -4.12
C SER A 128 -1.16 18.50 -3.76
N TYR A 129 -1.61 18.57 -2.52
CA TYR A 129 -2.73 17.78 -2.02
C TYR A 129 -3.60 18.60 -1.09
N GLN A 130 -4.85 18.16 -0.95
CA GLN A 130 -5.82 18.76 -0.05
C GLN A 130 -6.13 17.81 1.09
N ILE A 131 -6.27 18.35 2.29
CA ILE A 131 -6.86 17.60 3.40
C ILE A 131 -8.21 18.22 3.73
N THR A 132 -9.25 17.38 3.67
CA THR A 132 -10.60 17.72 4.13
C THR A 132 -10.77 17.12 5.52
N SER A 133 -11.07 17.97 6.51
CA SER A 133 -11.27 17.50 7.89
C SER A 133 -12.25 18.40 8.64
N TYR A 134 -13.48 17.93 8.79
CA TYR A 134 -14.53 18.66 9.50
C TYR A 134 -15.56 17.73 10.12
N VAL A 135 -16.32 18.29 11.04
CA VAL A 135 -17.55 17.71 11.53
C VAL A 135 -18.74 18.56 11.10
N ASP A 136 -19.77 17.90 10.59
CA ASP A 136 -21.06 18.53 10.30
C ASP A 136 -21.85 18.58 11.60
N ASP A 137 -22.06 19.83 12.08
CA ASP A 137 -22.79 20.16 13.28
C ASP A 137 -24.06 20.93 12.86
N ASP A 138 -25.07 20.17 12.50
CA ASP A 138 -26.43 20.74 12.24
C ASP A 138 -26.45 21.86 11.18
N LYS A 139 -25.90 21.61 10.01
CA LYS A 139 -25.80 22.51 8.84
C LYS A 139 -24.58 23.45 8.82
N GLN A 140 -23.70 23.35 9.77
CA GLN A 140 -22.42 24.04 9.74
C GLN A 140 -21.29 23.06 9.80
N HIS A 141 -20.36 23.21 8.88
CA HIS A 141 -19.08 22.50 8.97
C HIS A 141 -18.23 23.18 10.03
N ARG A 142 -17.63 22.40 10.90
CA ARG A 142 -16.67 22.86 11.88
C ARG A 142 -15.36 22.12 11.63
N PRO A 143 -14.28 22.82 11.31
CA PRO A 143 -12.97 22.22 11.09
C PRO A 143 -12.52 21.37 12.28
N VAL A 144 -11.93 20.23 12.00
CA VAL A 144 -11.40 19.30 13.00
C VAL A 144 -9.91 19.12 12.76
N LYS A 145 -9.13 19.05 13.84
CA LYS A 145 -7.70 18.78 13.77
C LYS A 145 -7.43 17.39 13.17
N TRP A 146 -6.38 17.31 12.41
CA TRP A 146 -5.86 16.06 11.90
C TRP A 146 -4.36 15.93 12.22
N LYS A 147 -3.82 14.74 12.16
CA LYS A 147 -2.38 14.47 12.26
C LYS A 147 -2.01 13.20 11.50
N VAL A 148 -0.78 13.13 11.04
CA VAL A 148 -0.16 11.88 10.59
C VAL A 148 0.08 11.00 11.81
N VAL A 149 -0.30 9.75 11.75
CA VAL A 149 -0.15 8.80 12.86
C VAL A 149 0.88 7.71 12.55
N SER A 150 1.16 7.46 11.28
CA SER A 150 2.14 6.45 10.84
C SER A 150 2.38 6.57 9.34
N TYR A 151 3.44 5.90 8.88
CA TYR A 151 3.83 5.72 7.49
C TYR A 151 3.92 4.24 7.17
N ASP A 152 3.76 3.89 5.90
CA ASP A 152 4.02 2.59 5.32
C ASP A 152 4.80 2.86 4.04
N ALA A 153 6.13 2.89 4.15
CA ALA A 153 6.99 3.36 3.06
C ALA A 153 7.28 2.28 2.02
N ASP A 154 7.19 1.01 2.38
CA ASP A 154 7.46 -0.12 1.49
C ASP A 154 6.19 -0.83 1.01
N GLY A 155 5.03 -0.43 1.51
CA GLY A 155 3.74 -0.95 1.09
C GLY A 155 3.43 -2.36 1.59
N ASP A 156 4.05 -2.78 2.70
CA ASP A 156 3.86 -4.12 3.26
C ASP A 156 2.63 -4.25 4.17
N GLY A 157 1.95 -3.13 4.45
CA GLY A 157 0.78 -3.05 5.33
C GLY A 157 1.13 -2.89 6.81
N THR A 158 2.40 -2.80 7.16
CA THR A 158 2.87 -2.48 8.50
C THR A 158 3.07 -0.97 8.62
N PHE A 159 2.48 -0.34 9.61
CA PHE A 159 2.48 1.11 9.75
C PHE A 159 3.28 1.55 10.97
N SER A 160 4.26 2.45 10.79
CA SER A 160 5.10 3.00 11.87
C SER A 160 5.51 4.44 11.63
N MET A 161 5.68 5.23 12.69
CA MET A 161 6.29 6.57 12.58
C MET A 161 7.78 6.50 12.22
N SER A 162 8.46 5.39 12.48
CA SER A 162 9.86 5.16 12.08
C SER A 162 10.04 4.87 10.60
N GLU A 163 8.98 4.61 9.88
CA GLU A 163 8.99 4.36 8.43
C GLU A 163 8.80 5.61 7.59
N LYS A 164 8.85 6.80 8.21
CA LYS A 164 8.83 8.03 7.43
C LYS A 164 9.98 8.04 6.43
N PRO A 165 9.71 8.16 5.11
CA PRO A 165 10.77 8.18 4.12
C PRO A 165 11.62 9.45 4.23
N ASP A 166 12.93 9.31 4.22
CA ASP A 166 13.88 10.44 4.26
C ASP A 166 13.75 11.36 3.03
N TRP A 167 13.30 10.81 1.92
CA TRP A 167 13.09 11.54 0.67
C TRP A 167 11.81 12.39 0.65
N LEU A 168 10.92 12.27 1.65
CA LEU A 168 9.63 12.96 1.69
C LEU A 168 9.61 14.06 2.75
N THR A 169 9.40 15.29 2.34
CA THR A 169 9.09 16.41 3.23
C THR A 169 7.62 16.78 3.13
N ILE A 170 6.92 16.64 4.24
CA ILE A 170 5.54 17.11 4.43
C ILE A 170 5.59 18.29 5.41
N PRO A 171 5.13 19.50 5.02
CA PRO A 171 5.27 20.71 5.84
C PRO A 171 4.48 20.67 7.14
N ASN A 172 3.41 19.87 7.19
CA ASN A 172 2.54 19.75 8.35
C ASN A 172 2.13 18.29 8.56
N GLU A 173 2.57 17.69 9.66
CA GLU A 173 2.21 16.34 10.07
C GLU A 173 1.04 16.32 11.07
N GLY A 174 0.40 17.44 11.22
CA GLY A 174 -0.79 17.60 12.06
C GLY A 174 -1.08 19.08 12.25
N ARG A 175 -2.35 19.45 12.31
CA ARG A 175 -2.74 20.83 12.37
C ARG A 175 -4.03 21.10 13.13
N THR A 176 -4.12 22.32 13.69
CA THR A 176 -5.39 22.94 14.01
C THR A 176 -5.89 23.64 12.76
N THR A 177 -6.87 23.12 12.10
CA THR A 177 -7.42 23.76 10.92
C THR A 177 -8.42 24.85 11.31
N THR A 178 -8.44 25.92 10.54
CA THR A 178 -9.47 26.95 10.61
C THR A 178 -10.43 26.85 9.44
N GLN A 179 -10.18 25.93 8.51
CA GLN A 179 -10.95 25.71 7.29
C GLN A 179 -11.27 24.22 7.13
N ASP A 180 -12.39 23.92 6.49
CA ASP A 180 -12.84 22.55 6.21
C ASP A 180 -11.90 21.81 5.27
N VAL A 181 -11.30 22.55 4.34
CA VAL A 181 -10.36 22.05 3.32
C VAL A 181 -9.13 22.94 3.32
N GLU A 182 -7.96 22.31 3.39
CA GLU A 182 -6.69 22.99 3.33
C GLU A 182 -5.77 22.40 2.27
N GLN A 183 -5.02 23.27 1.58
CA GLN A 183 -4.04 22.92 0.56
C GLN A 183 -2.66 22.75 1.19
N TYR A 184 -1.96 21.73 0.77
CA TYR A 184 -0.59 21.43 1.17
C TYR A 184 0.26 21.07 -0.04
N THR A 185 1.57 21.19 0.13
CA THR A 185 2.55 20.78 -0.87
C THR A 185 3.56 19.87 -0.20
N ALA A 186 3.73 18.67 -0.70
CA ALA A 186 4.82 17.77 -0.35
C ALA A 186 6.00 18.00 -1.29
N THR A 187 7.22 17.80 -0.79
CA THR A 187 8.46 17.97 -1.54
C THR A 187 9.30 16.71 -1.46
N PHE A 188 9.90 16.32 -2.58
CA PHE A 188 10.89 15.26 -2.65
C PHE A 188 12.28 15.82 -2.34
N ASN A 189 13.02 15.16 -1.45
CA ASN A 189 14.37 15.54 -1.04
C ASN A 189 15.43 14.79 -1.87
N ALA A 190 16.67 15.25 -1.83
CA ALA A 190 17.82 14.72 -2.56
C ALA A 190 18.17 13.25 -2.30
N ASN A 191 17.70 12.68 -1.22
CA ASN A 191 17.99 11.28 -0.84
C ASN A 191 16.97 10.30 -1.41
N GLN A 192 16.59 10.50 -2.67
CA GLN A 192 15.77 9.51 -3.36
C GLN A 192 16.54 8.20 -3.46
N ARG A 193 15.86 7.13 -3.09
CA ARG A 193 16.39 5.79 -3.26
C ARG A 193 16.56 5.48 -4.74
N ASP A 194 17.79 5.28 -5.19
CA ASP A 194 18.08 4.74 -6.51
C ASP A 194 17.89 3.22 -6.49
N VAL A 195 16.67 2.78 -6.76
CA VAL A 195 16.29 1.37 -6.76
C VAL A 195 17.13 0.56 -7.74
N LEU A 196 17.51 1.14 -8.88
CA LEU A 196 18.35 0.46 -9.86
C LEU A 196 19.78 0.26 -9.33
N ALA A 197 20.35 1.29 -8.68
CA ALA A 197 21.64 1.17 -8.02
C ALA A 197 21.61 0.14 -6.89
N ASP A 198 20.55 0.11 -6.09
CA ASP A 198 20.35 -0.88 -5.04
C ASP A 198 20.30 -2.31 -5.61
N PHE A 199 19.54 -2.53 -6.69
CA PHE A 199 19.45 -3.82 -7.36
C PHE A 199 20.81 -4.28 -7.91
N ASN A 200 21.51 -3.38 -8.59
CA ASN A 200 22.84 -3.65 -9.12
C ASN A 200 23.82 -3.98 -7.99
N ASN A 201 23.79 -3.25 -6.89
CA ASN A 201 24.63 -3.49 -5.73
C ASN A 201 24.30 -4.81 -5.04
N ALA A 202 23.02 -5.13 -4.87
CA ALA A 202 22.59 -6.39 -4.27
C ALA A 202 23.10 -7.61 -5.06
N MET A 203 23.03 -7.56 -6.39
CA MET A 203 23.58 -8.63 -7.23
C MET A 203 25.11 -8.71 -7.16
N LYS A 204 25.80 -7.55 -7.22
CA LYS A 204 27.27 -7.49 -7.16
C LYS A 204 27.84 -7.94 -5.82
N THR A 205 27.11 -7.78 -4.74
CA THR A 205 27.53 -8.16 -3.38
C THR A 205 27.07 -9.54 -2.95
N ALA A 206 26.22 -10.19 -3.76
CA ALA A 206 25.83 -11.58 -3.51
C ALA A 206 27.04 -12.52 -3.60
N ASP A 207 27.00 -13.60 -2.83
CA ASP A 207 28.05 -14.62 -2.84
C ASP A 207 28.21 -15.22 -4.24
N PRO A 208 29.45 -15.27 -4.77
CA PRO A 208 29.70 -15.82 -6.09
C PRO A 208 29.36 -17.32 -6.16
N VAL A 209 28.71 -17.71 -7.25
CA VAL A 209 28.39 -19.11 -7.50
C VAL A 209 29.45 -19.79 -8.41
N SER A 210 29.57 -21.09 -8.30
CA SER A 210 30.50 -21.89 -9.13
C SER A 210 29.77 -23.04 -9.80
N ASN A 211 29.87 -23.09 -11.14
CA ASN A 211 29.25 -24.13 -11.96
C ASN A 211 27.78 -24.40 -11.63
N TYR A 212 27.06 -23.30 -11.35
CA TYR A 212 25.66 -23.32 -10.90
C TYR A 212 24.73 -23.78 -12.01
N ASN A 213 24.04 -24.91 -11.80
CA ASN A 213 23.07 -25.44 -12.76
C ASN A 213 21.74 -24.68 -12.61
N LEU A 214 21.39 -23.87 -13.60
CA LEU A 214 20.16 -23.07 -13.60
C LEU A 214 18.87 -23.92 -13.66
N ALA A 215 18.96 -25.19 -14.05
CA ALA A 215 17.84 -26.12 -14.02
C ALA A 215 17.71 -26.87 -12.67
N ASN A 216 18.43 -26.41 -11.63
CA ASN A 216 18.36 -26.96 -10.27
C ASN A 216 18.14 -25.84 -9.27
N ALA A 217 17.19 -25.99 -8.36
CA ALA A 217 16.81 -24.94 -7.39
C ALA A 217 17.98 -24.50 -6.48
N THR A 218 18.95 -25.40 -6.22
CA THR A 218 20.13 -25.13 -5.39
C THR A 218 21.41 -25.01 -6.20
N GLY A 219 21.35 -25.10 -7.55
CA GLY A 219 22.51 -25.08 -8.43
C GLY A 219 23.26 -26.42 -8.51
N GLY A 220 22.70 -27.50 -7.95
CA GLY A 220 23.27 -28.82 -7.89
C GLY A 220 23.42 -29.51 -9.25
N ALA A 221 23.90 -30.77 -9.25
CA ALA A 221 24.18 -31.52 -10.49
C ALA A 221 22.92 -31.99 -11.22
N ALA A 222 21.85 -32.29 -10.50
CA ALA A 222 20.61 -32.81 -11.07
C ALA A 222 19.90 -31.79 -11.96
N ILE A 223 19.32 -32.23 -13.08
CA ILE A 223 18.42 -31.44 -13.89
C ILE A 223 17.01 -31.64 -13.32
N GLU A 224 16.46 -30.64 -12.66
CA GLU A 224 15.16 -30.73 -12.02
C GLU A 224 14.04 -30.07 -12.86
N ASN A 225 14.23 -28.80 -13.23
CA ASN A 225 13.26 -28.07 -14.03
C ASN A 225 13.99 -27.22 -15.07
N THR A 226 13.70 -27.46 -16.33
CA THR A 226 14.24 -26.66 -17.43
C THR A 226 13.26 -25.58 -17.88
N ALA A 227 13.77 -24.51 -18.46
CA ALA A 227 12.99 -23.37 -18.92
C ALA A 227 13.65 -22.69 -20.13
N ASN A 228 12.95 -21.75 -20.76
CA ASN A 228 13.50 -20.87 -21.78
C ASN A 228 14.04 -19.54 -21.19
N CYS A 229 13.71 -19.26 -19.93
CA CYS A 229 14.16 -18.06 -19.22
C CYS A 229 14.71 -18.46 -17.85
N TYR A 230 15.86 -17.91 -17.49
CA TYR A 230 16.50 -18.11 -16.21
C TYR A 230 16.87 -16.77 -15.56
N ILE A 231 16.86 -16.75 -14.24
CA ILE A 231 17.20 -15.58 -13.44
C ILE A 231 18.62 -15.70 -12.93
N ILE A 232 19.38 -14.62 -13.10
CA ILE A 232 20.76 -14.48 -12.59
C ILE A 232 20.77 -13.40 -11.53
N SER A 233 21.17 -13.77 -10.31
CA SER A 233 21.14 -12.84 -9.15
C SER A 233 22.51 -12.66 -8.47
N ALA A 234 23.57 -13.27 -8.98
CA ALA A 234 24.91 -13.25 -8.39
C ALA A 234 26.01 -13.37 -9.45
N PRO A 235 27.23 -12.91 -9.20
CA PRO A 235 28.36 -13.20 -10.07
C PRO A 235 28.77 -14.68 -9.98
N GLY A 236 29.49 -15.17 -10.97
CA GLY A 236 30.04 -16.54 -10.95
C GLY A 236 29.93 -17.30 -12.26
N THR A 237 30.09 -18.62 -12.20
CA THR A 237 29.99 -19.50 -13.36
C THR A 237 28.67 -20.29 -13.32
N TYR A 238 28.03 -20.37 -14.47
CA TYR A 238 26.71 -20.95 -14.64
C TYR A 238 26.73 -22.02 -15.75
N ARG A 239 25.73 -22.90 -15.68
CA ARG A 239 25.44 -23.84 -16.76
C ARG A 239 23.95 -24.04 -16.97
N ILE A 240 23.54 -24.18 -18.22
CA ILE A 240 22.18 -24.53 -18.66
C ILE A 240 22.26 -25.86 -19.37
N PRO A 241 21.47 -26.89 -18.99
CA PRO A 241 21.44 -28.15 -19.75
C PRO A 241 20.86 -27.88 -21.15
N LEU A 242 21.40 -28.55 -22.17
CA LEU A 242 20.92 -28.42 -23.53
C LEU A 242 19.62 -29.20 -23.70
N VAL A 243 18.54 -28.64 -23.21
CA VAL A 243 17.19 -29.19 -23.21
C VAL A 243 16.21 -28.18 -23.83
N TYR A 244 15.30 -28.68 -24.65
CA TYR A 244 14.26 -27.84 -25.27
C TYR A 244 13.28 -27.29 -24.21
N GLY A 245 13.28 -25.97 -23.99
CA GLY A 245 12.33 -25.31 -23.11
C GLY A 245 12.16 -25.99 -21.75
N ASN A 246 10.91 -26.24 -21.36
CA ASN A 246 10.55 -26.92 -20.11
C ASN A 246 10.36 -28.45 -20.29
N ALA A 247 11.15 -29.07 -21.15
CA ALA A 247 11.04 -30.50 -21.47
C ALA A 247 11.50 -31.44 -20.33
N ILE A 248 12.10 -30.92 -19.27
CA ILE A 248 12.32 -31.63 -18.01
C ILE A 248 11.59 -30.90 -16.89
N GLU A 249 10.71 -31.61 -16.20
CA GLU A 249 9.95 -31.12 -15.03
C GLU A 249 10.08 -32.14 -13.89
N ARG A 250 10.46 -31.66 -12.70
CA ARG A 250 10.69 -32.49 -11.49
C ARG A 250 11.61 -33.66 -11.74
N GLY A 251 12.66 -33.42 -12.54
CA GLY A 251 13.67 -34.45 -12.90
C GLY A 251 13.18 -35.51 -13.89
N THR A 252 12.02 -35.37 -14.46
CA THR A 252 11.42 -36.31 -15.44
C THR A 252 11.12 -35.63 -16.76
N THR A 253 11.07 -36.42 -17.84
CA THR A 253 10.72 -35.90 -19.16
C THR A 253 9.27 -35.39 -19.19
N ASN A 254 9.08 -34.13 -19.55
CA ASN A 254 7.79 -33.51 -19.85
C ASN A 254 7.57 -33.52 -21.37
N ALA A 255 7.05 -34.62 -21.91
CA ALA A 255 6.87 -34.78 -23.34
C ALA A 255 5.94 -33.74 -23.97
N SER A 256 4.97 -33.23 -23.23
CA SER A 256 4.03 -32.20 -23.71
C SER A 256 4.72 -30.86 -24.04
N ALA A 257 5.92 -30.64 -23.53
CA ALA A 257 6.68 -29.42 -23.81
C ALA A 257 7.36 -29.41 -25.19
N TYR A 258 7.51 -30.55 -25.84
CA TYR A 258 8.17 -30.67 -27.14
C TYR A 258 7.43 -31.57 -28.15
N THR A 259 6.28 -32.11 -27.76
CA THR A 259 5.40 -32.84 -28.68
C THR A 259 4.03 -32.17 -28.70
N SER A 260 3.47 -31.97 -29.88
CA SER A 260 2.12 -31.42 -30.03
C SER A 260 1.05 -32.51 -29.96
N SER A 261 -0.13 -32.18 -29.48
CA SER A 261 -1.35 -32.94 -29.76
C SER A 261 -1.68 -32.83 -31.24
N LYS A 262 -2.38 -33.83 -31.80
CA LYS A 262 -2.72 -33.83 -33.24
C LYS A 262 -3.70 -32.73 -33.63
N SER A 263 -4.57 -32.31 -32.70
CA SER A 263 -5.53 -31.23 -32.91
C SER A 263 -5.87 -30.50 -31.61
N CYS A 264 -6.40 -29.31 -31.74
CA CYS A 264 -7.04 -28.55 -30.66
C CYS A 264 -8.34 -27.92 -31.16
N ILE A 265 -9.24 -27.60 -30.22
CA ILE A 265 -10.49 -26.88 -30.51
C ILE A 265 -10.36 -25.49 -29.94
N VAL A 266 -10.55 -24.47 -30.80
CA VAL A 266 -10.58 -23.05 -30.42
C VAL A 266 -11.83 -22.45 -31.08
N ASP A 267 -12.65 -21.75 -30.34
CA ASP A 267 -13.91 -21.13 -30.81
C ASP A 267 -14.86 -22.07 -31.53
N ASN A 268 -14.93 -23.33 -31.06
CA ASN A 268 -15.71 -24.46 -31.66
C ASN A 268 -15.20 -24.94 -33.04
N GLU A 269 -14.00 -24.53 -33.43
CA GLU A 269 -13.34 -25.03 -34.65
C GLU A 269 -12.18 -25.97 -34.30
N GLU A 270 -11.98 -27.03 -35.07
CA GLU A 270 -10.88 -27.97 -34.90
C GLU A 270 -9.68 -27.56 -35.76
N PHE A 271 -8.51 -27.40 -35.13
CA PHE A 271 -7.26 -27.09 -35.81
C PHE A 271 -6.27 -28.26 -35.71
N VAL A 272 -5.64 -28.55 -36.82
CA VAL A 272 -4.50 -29.51 -36.83
C VAL A 272 -3.24 -28.81 -36.38
N LEU A 273 -2.58 -29.35 -35.34
CA LEU A 273 -1.33 -28.80 -34.81
C LEU A 273 -0.14 -29.40 -35.55
N GLN A 274 0.83 -28.55 -35.87
CA GLN A 274 2.13 -28.96 -36.37
C GLN A 274 2.94 -29.57 -35.23
N ASP A 275 3.77 -30.55 -35.53
CA ASP A 275 4.78 -31.05 -34.59
C ASP A 275 5.80 -29.92 -34.28
N PHE A 276 6.32 -29.89 -33.04
CA PHE A 276 7.50 -29.10 -32.75
C PHE A 276 8.71 -29.69 -33.46
N VAL A 277 9.47 -28.85 -34.14
CA VAL A 277 10.61 -29.26 -34.95
C VAL A 277 11.92 -28.68 -34.43
N ASP A 278 13.00 -29.40 -34.67
CA ASP A 278 14.35 -28.92 -34.40
C ASP A 278 14.82 -27.90 -35.46
N HIS A 279 16.08 -27.45 -35.35
CA HIS A 279 16.67 -26.45 -36.26
C HIS A 279 16.81 -26.94 -37.73
N ASN A 280 16.57 -28.23 -38.01
CA ASN A 280 16.57 -28.83 -39.35
C ASN A 280 15.18 -29.30 -39.79
N ASP A 281 14.14 -28.79 -39.18
CA ASP A 281 12.73 -29.11 -39.48
C ASP A 281 12.34 -30.56 -39.21
N HIS A 282 13.13 -31.29 -38.42
CA HIS A 282 12.81 -32.65 -37.98
C HIS A 282 11.98 -32.61 -36.71
N LYS A 283 10.96 -33.47 -36.64
CA LYS A 283 10.14 -33.63 -35.43
C LYS A 283 11.01 -33.90 -34.19
N ILE A 284 10.79 -33.13 -33.11
CA ILE A 284 11.47 -33.37 -31.85
C ILE A 284 10.92 -34.62 -31.18
N THR A 285 11.78 -35.56 -30.87
CA THR A 285 11.46 -36.84 -30.20
C THR A 285 12.25 -37.06 -28.91
N SER A 286 13.26 -36.22 -28.65
CA SER A 286 14.05 -36.22 -27.41
C SER A 286 14.05 -34.85 -26.77
N PRO A 287 13.96 -34.74 -25.45
CA PRO A 287 14.06 -33.45 -24.74
C PRO A 287 15.47 -32.83 -24.84
N TYR A 288 16.50 -33.65 -25.07
CA TYR A 288 17.91 -33.24 -25.10
C TYR A 288 18.34 -32.87 -26.51
N ILE A 289 18.78 -31.62 -26.71
CA ILE A 289 19.17 -31.08 -28.01
C ILE A 289 20.25 -31.94 -28.70
N ASN A 290 21.32 -32.32 -27.99
CA ASN A 290 22.38 -33.10 -28.57
C ASN A 290 22.07 -34.59 -28.73
N VAL A 291 21.04 -35.11 -28.09
CA VAL A 291 20.53 -36.44 -28.35
C VAL A 291 19.63 -36.44 -29.59
N GLN A 292 18.72 -35.47 -29.68
CA GLN A 292 17.86 -35.24 -30.85
C GLN A 292 18.70 -35.10 -32.12
N ASN A 293 19.80 -34.36 -32.03
CA ASN A 293 20.64 -34.00 -33.17
C ASN A 293 22.01 -34.72 -33.08
N SER A 294 22.01 -36.02 -32.86
CA SER A 294 23.28 -36.80 -32.64
C SER A 294 24.26 -36.70 -33.81
N GLY A 295 23.80 -36.47 -35.05
CA GLY A 295 24.63 -36.27 -36.24
C GLY A 295 25.00 -34.80 -36.51
N ASP A 296 24.40 -33.84 -35.80
CA ASP A 296 24.61 -32.39 -35.99
C ASP A 296 24.49 -31.67 -34.63
N GLN A 297 25.40 -31.97 -33.72
CA GLN A 297 25.32 -31.51 -32.32
C GLN A 297 25.70 -30.04 -32.17
N ALA A 298 25.18 -29.44 -31.09
CA ALA A 298 25.65 -28.14 -30.64
C ALA A 298 27.10 -28.26 -30.20
N THR A 299 27.96 -27.41 -30.79
CA THR A 299 29.40 -27.39 -30.54
C THR A 299 29.93 -26.03 -30.08
N LYS A 300 29.15 -24.98 -30.27
CA LYS A 300 29.49 -23.59 -29.88
C LYS A 300 28.35 -22.98 -29.10
N ALA A 301 28.69 -22.00 -28.28
CA ALA A 301 27.74 -21.12 -27.61
C ALA A 301 28.06 -19.68 -27.90
N GLU A 302 27.02 -18.83 -28.00
CA GLU A 302 27.17 -17.44 -28.39
C GLU A 302 26.21 -16.56 -27.59
N VAL A 303 26.61 -15.31 -27.31
CA VAL A 303 25.70 -14.27 -26.86
C VAL A 303 25.08 -13.65 -28.10
N ILE A 304 23.78 -13.81 -28.27
CA ILE A 304 23.06 -13.30 -29.41
C ILE A 304 22.72 -11.82 -29.23
N TRP A 305 22.36 -11.46 -28.01
CA TRP A 305 21.98 -10.11 -27.65
C TRP A 305 22.15 -9.89 -26.15
N GLU A 306 22.52 -8.69 -25.77
CA GLU A 306 22.57 -8.24 -24.37
C GLU A 306 22.30 -6.74 -24.32
N ASP A 307 21.57 -6.27 -23.32
CA ASP A 307 21.31 -4.84 -23.13
C ASP A 307 22.46 -4.14 -22.37
N CYS A 308 23.32 -4.90 -21.74
CA CYS A 308 24.51 -4.45 -21.03
C CYS A 308 25.74 -5.16 -21.56
N LYS A 309 26.67 -4.40 -22.12
CA LYS A 309 27.87 -4.96 -22.78
C LYS A 309 28.68 -5.87 -21.85
N ASP A 310 29.04 -7.04 -22.36
CA ASP A 310 29.88 -8.04 -21.71
C ASP A 310 29.29 -8.54 -20.36
N ILE A 311 27.97 -8.51 -20.20
CA ILE A 311 27.32 -9.06 -18.99
C ILE A 311 27.44 -10.58 -18.95
N VAL A 312 27.42 -11.23 -20.12
CA VAL A 312 27.69 -12.66 -20.28
C VAL A 312 29.04 -12.82 -20.98
N THR A 313 29.97 -13.55 -20.35
CA THR A 313 31.30 -13.81 -20.92
C THR A 313 31.59 -15.31 -20.98
N ASP A 314 32.56 -15.70 -21.84
CA ASP A 314 33.06 -17.04 -22.00
C ASP A 314 31.99 -18.12 -22.28
N PRO A 315 31.00 -17.87 -23.18
CA PRO A 315 30.02 -18.90 -23.49
C PRO A 315 30.67 -20.10 -24.20
N ALA A 316 30.35 -21.29 -23.74
CA ALA A 316 30.89 -22.51 -24.31
C ALA A 316 29.90 -23.69 -24.20
N VAL A 317 30.03 -24.67 -25.08
CA VAL A 317 29.33 -25.95 -24.96
C VAL A 317 30.26 -26.96 -24.28
N THR A 318 29.78 -27.68 -23.27
CA THR A 318 30.51 -28.71 -22.54
C THR A 318 29.69 -29.98 -22.42
N GLY A 319 30.35 -31.10 -22.19
CA GLY A 319 29.68 -32.41 -22.06
C GLY A 319 29.31 -33.04 -23.40
N SER A 320 28.46 -34.06 -23.39
CA SER A 320 28.00 -34.78 -24.58
C SER A 320 26.62 -35.43 -24.38
N GLY A 321 25.89 -35.60 -25.45
CA GLY A 321 24.55 -36.22 -25.43
C GLY A 321 23.59 -35.56 -24.45
N ALA A 322 22.96 -36.31 -23.57
CA ALA A 322 22.08 -35.84 -22.54
C ALA A 322 22.76 -34.99 -21.42
N ASN A 323 24.08 -35.12 -21.30
CA ASN A 323 24.90 -34.40 -20.34
C ASN A 323 25.60 -33.17 -20.97
N SER A 324 25.07 -32.64 -22.05
CA SER A 324 25.56 -31.40 -22.67
C SER A 324 25.00 -30.16 -21.97
N TYR A 325 25.87 -29.17 -21.79
CA TYR A 325 25.54 -27.90 -21.14
C TYR A 325 26.08 -26.71 -21.96
N LEU A 326 25.35 -25.63 -21.97
CA LEU A 326 25.86 -24.29 -22.24
C LEU A 326 26.43 -23.75 -20.92
N THR A 327 27.70 -23.35 -20.89
CA THR A 327 28.36 -22.75 -19.74
C THR A 327 28.73 -21.31 -20.04
N PHE A 328 28.77 -20.46 -19.04
CA PHE A 328 29.16 -19.07 -19.17
C PHE A 328 29.56 -18.47 -17.81
N THR A 329 30.18 -17.29 -17.87
CA THR A 329 30.64 -16.53 -16.70
C THR A 329 29.94 -15.19 -16.60
N ILE A 330 29.56 -14.82 -15.39
CA ILE A 330 29.07 -13.49 -15.05
C ILE A 330 30.08 -12.83 -14.12
N LYS A 331 30.77 -11.80 -14.64
CA LYS A 331 31.75 -11.05 -13.86
C LYS A 331 31.06 -10.02 -12.97
N LYS A 332 31.54 -9.90 -11.74
CA LYS A 332 30.99 -8.96 -10.74
C LYS A 332 30.94 -7.52 -11.27
N GLU A 333 31.98 -7.09 -11.93
CA GLU A 333 32.10 -5.72 -12.46
C GLU A 333 31.07 -5.38 -13.53
N ASN A 334 30.67 -6.38 -14.35
CA ASN A 334 29.73 -6.20 -15.46
C ASN A 334 28.28 -6.47 -15.06
N LEU A 335 28.06 -7.11 -13.90
CA LEU A 335 26.73 -7.53 -13.47
C LEU A 335 25.88 -6.31 -13.11
N GLN A 336 24.76 -6.16 -13.80
CA GLN A 336 23.74 -5.14 -13.54
C GLN A 336 22.37 -5.65 -13.97
N ASN A 337 21.32 -4.96 -13.52
CA ASN A 337 19.96 -5.29 -13.90
C ASN A 337 19.77 -5.16 -15.40
N GLY A 338 19.23 -6.18 -16.04
CA GLY A 338 19.09 -6.22 -17.50
C GLY A 338 18.79 -7.62 -18.03
N ASN A 339 19.02 -7.79 -19.32
CA ASN A 339 18.68 -9.02 -20.05
C ASN A 339 19.79 -9.42 -21.01
N ALA A 340 19.86 -10.71 -21.31
CA ALA A 340 20.67 -11.25 -22.40
C ALA A 340 19.98 -12.46 -23.04
N VAL A 341 20.31 -12.76 -24.27
CA VAL A 341 19.95 -13.98 -24.97
C VAL A 341 21.23 -14.72 -25.34
N VAL A 342 21.33 -15.96 -24.85
CA VAL A 342 22.42 -16.89 -25.19
C VAL A 342 21.89 -18.02 -26.04
N ALA A 343 22.69 -18.50 -26.97
CA ALA A 343 22.30 -19.57 -27.87
C ALA A 343 23.41 -20.62 -28.01
N VAL A 344 23.03 -21.80 -28.46
CA VAL A 344 23.96 -22.81 -28.95
C VAL A 344 23.82 -22.99 -30.44
N THR A 345 24.95 -23.20 -31.12
CA THR A 345 25.03 -23.39 -32.57
C THR A 345 25.70 -24.68 -32.90
N ASN A 346 25.40 -25.26 -34.07
CA ASN A 346 26.10 -26.38 -34.63
C ASN A 346 27.47 -25.96 -35.21
N ALA A 347 28.19 -26.89 -35.80
CA ALA A 347 29.51 -26.64 -36.38
C ALA A 347 29.47 -25.60 -37.53
N THR A 348 28.36 -25.49 -38.22
CA THR A 348 28.17 -24.52 -39.33
C THR A 348 27.71 -23.11 -38.87
N GLY A 349 27.45 -22.95 -37.56
CA GLY A 349 26.98 -21.69 -36.97
C GLY A 349 25.46 -21.51 -37.03
N LYS A 350 24.69 -22.56 -37.38
CA LYS A 350 23.24 -22.49 -37.33
C LYS A 350 22.73 -22.56 -35.88
N VAL A 351 21.92 -21.61 -35.43
CA VAL A 351 21.33 -21.63 -34.08
C VAL A 351 20.42 -22.82 -33.91
N MET A 352 20.62 -23.61 -32.88
CA MET A 352 19.84 -24.77 -32.55
C MET A 352 18.81 -24.52 -31.46
N TRP A 353 19.15 -23.69 -30.48
CA TRP A 353 18.24 -23.23 -29.43
C TRP A 353 18.82 -22.02 -28.72
N SER A 354 17.95 -21.24 -28.03
CA SER A 354 18.36 -20.07 -27.26
C SER A 354 17.62 -19.99 -25.94
N TRP A 355 18.21 -19.27 -25.00
CA TRP A 355 17.63 -18.99 -23.69
C TRP A 355 17.75 -17.52 -23.37
N HIS A 356 16.72 -16.98 -22.70
CA HIS A 356 16.72 -15.66 -22.12
C HIS A 356 17.30 -15.69 -20.70
N LEU A 357 18.18 -14.78 -20.39
CA LEU A 357 18.73 -14.53 -19.06
C LEU A 357 18.21 -13.19 -18.55
N TRP A 358 17.58 -13.21 -17.39
CA TRP A 358 17.12 -12.01 -16.71
C TRP A 358 17.99 -11.76 -15.48
N PHE A 359 18.67 -10.61 -15.46
CA PHE A 359 19.56 -10.19 -14.37
C PHE A 359 18.77 -9.32 -13.40
N THR A 360 18.49 -9.86 -12.21
CA THR A 360 17.76 -9.17 -11.17
C THR A 360 18.05 -9.78 -9.79
N PRO A 361 18.04 -9.00 -8.68
CA PRO A 361 18.29 -9.59 -7.36
C PRO A 361 17.12 -10.49 -6.92
N LYS A 362 17.40 -11.52 -6.13
CA LYS A 362 16.37 -12.42 -5.58
C LYS A 362 15.29 -11.66 -4.77
N SER A 363 15.67 -10.56 -4.13
CA SER A 363 14.75 -9.73 -3.34
C SER A 363 13.67 -9.04 -4.16
N SER A 364 13.83 -8.90 -5.48
CA SER A 364 12.81 -8.35 -6.37
C SER A 364 11.75 -9.36 -6.82
N LEU A 365 11.96 -10.64 -6.50
CA LEU A 365 11.10 -11.76 -6.90
C LEU A 365 10.15 -12.09 -5.73
N LYS A 366 9.13 -11.28 -5.50
CA LYS A 366 8.10 -11.50 -4.46
C LYS A 366 6.85 -12.11 -5.05
#